data_14380423f887ac3bd063225e753799ff
#
_entry.id   14380423f887ac3bd063225e753799ff
#
_cell.length_a   1.000
_cell.length_b   1.000
_cell.length_c   1.000
_cell.angle_alpha   90.00
_cell.angle_beta   90.00
_cell.angle_gamma   90.00
#
_symmetry.space_group_name_H-M   'P 1'
#
loop_
_entity.id
_entity.type
_entity.pdbx_description
1 polymer ?
#
loop_
_entity_poly.entity_id
_entity_poly.type
_entity_poly.pdbx_seq_one_letter_code
_entity_poly.pdbx_strand_id
1 'polypeptide(L)'
;MVNTVKKNSVSDFFSKFKKGNKEKSVSTKTGGGGVRAFMSKLSGAFLLPISVLSIAGLLLGVGATIEGNVTGAAAKDFGAFIKQMGDPIFGVLPLLFAVAVTISFTEEAGVAVFNAIIAYVVFSALQSVFIKEVKVGDTPVGYSVLFGGAGREPEQLAKLVGSSLGIISLQTSVFGGIIIGFIVQWAYHKFHTVKLPQWLAFIVVKDLLHSQLLD
;
A
#
# COMPACT_ATOMS: atom_id res chain seq x y z
N MET A 1 -28.37 42.56 -3.74
CA MET A 1 -28.36 41.59 -2.64
C MET A 1 -28.20 40.23 -3.25
N VAL A 2 -27.00 39.72 -3.34
CA VAL A 2 -26.71 38.35 -3.81
C VAL A 2 -25.78 37.68 -2.80
N ASN A 3 -26.27 36.58 -2.27
CA ASN A 3 -25.73 35.81 -1.17
C ASN A 3 -24.32 35.28 -1.42
N THR A 4 -23.42 35.58 -0.52
CA THR A 4 -22.14 34.92 -0.29
C THR A 4 -22.39 33.55 0.31
N VAL A 5 -22.55 32.52 -0.51
CA VAL A 5 -22.66 31.12 -0.05
C VAL A 5 -21.26 30.58 0.19
N LYS A 6 -20.91 30.60 1.44
CA LYS A 6 -20.17 29.62 2.26
C LYS A 6 -19.05 28.79 1.60
N LYS A 7 -17.86 29.41 1.50
CA LYS A 7 -16.60 28.80 1.14
C LYS A 7 -15.89 28.08 2.33
N ASN A 8 -16.61 27.82 3.43
CA ASN A 8 -15.99 27.43 4.71
C ASN A 8 -16.13 25.96 5.10
N SER A 9 -16.68 25.11 4.24
CA SER A 9 -16.99 23.72 4.66
C SER A 9 -15.80 22.77 4.60
N VAL A 10 -14.92 22.94 3.63
CA VAL A 10 -13.79 22.00 3.44
C VAL A 10 -12.60 22.36 4.34
N SER A 11 -12.31 23.66 4.49
CA SER A 11 -11.24 24.12 5.40
C SER A 11 -11.57 23.84 6.86
N ASP A 12 -12.84 23.95 7.26
CA ASP A 12 -13.30 23.64 8.61
C ASP A 12 -13.27 22.14 8.89
N PHE A 13 -13.55 21.31 7.90
CA PHE A 13 -13.40 19.86 8.01
C PHE A 13 -11.93 19.46 8.24
N PHE A 14 -11.01 20.00 7.44
CA PHE A 14 -9.57 19.72 7.61
C PHE A 14 -8.99 20.35 8.88
N SER A 15 -9.46 21.52 9.31
CA SER A 15 -9.04 22.14 10.56
C SER A 15 -9.51 21.35 11.78
N LYS A 16 -10.70 20.75 11.73
CA LYS A 16 -11.25 19.89 12.78
C LYS A 16 -10.49 18.56 12.89
N PHE A 17 -10.05 18.01 11.77
CA PHE A 17 -9.16 16.83 11.73
C PHE A 17 -7.78 17.15 12.33
N LYS A 18 -7.22 18.32 12.02
CA LYS A 18 -5.93 18.77 12.55
C LYS A 18 -5.99 19.09 14.04
N LYS A 19 -7.13 19.58 14.55
CA LYS A 19 -7.34 19.89 15.97
C LYS A 19 -7.61 18.66 16.82
N GLY A 20 -8.32 17.65 16.27
CA GLY A 20 -8.56 16.37 16.95
C GLY A 20 -7.29 15.55 17.24
N ASN A 21 -6.21 15.81 16.49
CA ASN A 21 -4.93 15.11 16.68
C ASN A 21 -4.00 15.78 17.72
N LYS A 22 -4.33 16.97 18.21
CA LYS A 22 -3.54 17.70 19.21
C LYS A 22 -4.04 17.57 20.67
N GLU A 23 -5.24 17.05 20.90
CA GLU A 23 -5.85 17.10 22.25
C GLU A 23 -5.87 15.77 23.00
N LYS A 24 -5.12 14.75 22.59
CA LYS A 24 -4.97 13.50 23.37
C LYS A 24 -3.53 13.14 23.68
N SER A 25 -2.77 14.09 24.22
CA SER A 25 -1.63 13.75 25.06
C SER A 25 -2.10 13.63 26.53
N VAL A 26 -2.85 12.59 26.83
CA VAL A 26 -3.10 12.23 28.22
C VAL A 26 -1.86 11.50 28.73
N SER A 27 -1.05 12.26 29.48
CA SER A 27 0.00 11.73 30.32
C SER A 27 -0.62 10.79 31.34
N THR A 28 -0.41 9.48 31.17
CA THR A 28 -0.56 8.51 32.24
C THR A 28 0.73 7.70 32.29
N LYS A 29 1.58 8.03 33.25
CA LYS A 29 2.75 7.24 33.65
C LYS A 29 2.25 5.91 34.22
N THR A 30 2.36 4.85 33.46
CA THR A 30 2.41 3.48 33.97
C THR A 30 3.07 2.61 32.89
N GLY A 31 3.98 1.71 33.26
CA GLY A 31 4.90 0.84 32.51
C GLY A 31 4.57 0.21 31.15
N GLY A 32 3.73 0.82 30.32
CA GLY A 32 3.33 0.35 28.99
C GLY A 32 3.58 1.34 27.85
N GLY A 33 4.45 2.34 28.05
CA GLY A 33 4.64 3.46 27.12
C GLY A 33 5.03 3.05 25.69
N GLY A 34 5.87 2.03 25.55
CA GLY A 34 6.36 1.57 24.25
C GLY A 34 5.29 0.90 23.39
N VAL A 35 4.54 -0.04 23.96
CA VAL A 35 3.48 -0.78 23.23
C VAL A 35 2.33 0.15 22.85
N ARG A 36 1.94 1.05 23.73
CA ARG A 36 0.86 2.01 23.46
C ARG A 36 1.25 3.01 22.38
N ALA A 37 2.48 3.52 22.40
CA ALA A 37 3.01 4.39 21.36
C ALA A 37 3.11 3.66 20.01
N PHE A 38 3.55 2.41 20.00
CA PHE A 38 3.59 1.55 18.83
C PHE A 38 2.18 1.33 18.25
N MET A 39 1.21 0.95 19.07
CA MET A 39 -0.18 0.76 18.63
C MET A 39 -0.81 2.04 18.11
N SER A 40 -0.50 3.19 18.71
CA SER A 40 -0.97 4.49 18.23
C SER A 40 -0.39 4.84 16.85
N LYS A 41 0.90 4.59 16.62
CA LYS A 41 1.54 4.78 15.31
C LYS A 41 0.96 3.83 14.26
N LEU A 42 0.78 2.57 14.61
CA LEU A 42 0.20 1.55 13.73
C LEU A 42 -1.24 1.89 13.35
N SER A 43 -2.05 2.34 14.29
CA SER A 43 -3.42 2.80 14.02
C SER A 43 -3.43 4.02 13.09
N GLY A 44 -2.49 4.95 13.26
CA GLY A 44 -2.30 6.09 12.36
C GLY A 44 -1.88 5.67 10.94
N ALA A 45 -1.03 4.63 10.83
CA ALA A 45 -0.61 4.08 9.56
C ALA A 45 -1.79 3.56 8.72
N PHE A 46 -2.75 2.91 9.37
CA PHE A 46 -3.88 2.30 8.66
C PHE A 46 -4.91 3.32 8.15
N LEU A 47 -4.91 4.53 8.65
CA LEU A 47 -5.87 5.55 8.26
C LEU A 47 -5.79 5.89 6.77
N LEU A 48 -4.58 6.00 6.21
CA LEU A 48 -4.37 6.34 4.79
C LEU A 48 -4.89 5.23 3.85
N PRO A 49 -4.46 3.97 3.96
CA PRO A 49 -5.00 2.89 3.12
C PRO A 49 -6.51 2.73 3.24
N ILE A 50 -7.07 2.81 4.44
CA ILE A 50 -8.51 2.64 4.67
C ILE A 50 -9.31 3.76 3.99
N SER A 51 -8.83 5.01 4.02
CA SER A 51 -9.52 6.12 3.34
C SER A 51 -9.53 5.94 1.82
N VAL A 52 -8.44 5.49 1.24
CA VAL A 52 -8.35 5.19 -0.20
C VAL A 52 -9.26 4.02 -0.58
N LEU A 53 -9.29 2.97 0.25
CA LEU A 53 -10.18 1.81 0.04
C LEU A 53 -11.66 2.18 0.08
N SER A 54 -12.05 3.13 0.92
CA SER A 54 -13.43 3.58 0.99
C SER A 54 -13.88 4.22 -0.33
N ILE A 55 -13.01 5.01 -0.97
CA ILE A 55 -13.27 5.61 -2.27
C ILE A 55 -13.29 4.55 -3.37
N ALA A 56 -12.30 3.64 -3.37
CA ALA A 56 -12.20 2.56 -4.32
C ALA A 56 -13.42 1.63 -4.26
N GLY A 57 -13.86 1.28 -3.05
CA GLY A 57 -15.05 0.46 -2.83
C GLY A 57 -16.33 1.12 -3.32
N LEU A 58 -16.47 2.44 -3.13
CA LEU A 58 -17.61 3.18 -3.65
C LEU A 58 -17.62 3.19 -5.19
N LEU A 59 -16.48 3.45 -5.84
CA LEU A 59 -16.36 3.40 -7.29
C LEU A 59 -16.69 2.00 -7.83
N LEU A 60 -16.14 0.97 -7.21
CA LEU A 60 -16.40 -0.40 -7.61
C LEU A 60 -17.88 -0.78 -7.44
N GLY A 61 -18.50 -0.41 -6.32
CA GLY A 61 -19.91 -0.68 -6.03
C GLY A 61 -20.86 0.05 -6.99
N VAL A 62 -20.63 1.35 -7.23
CA VAL A 62 -21.43 2.14 -8.17
C VAL A 62 -21.25 1.62 -9.60
N GLY A 63 -20.01 1.36 -10.03
CA GLY A 63 -19.73 0.82 -11.35
C GLY A 63 -20.38 -0.53 -11.59
N ALA A 64 -20.29 -1.46 -10.64
CA ALA A 64 -20.93 -2.77 -10.71
C ALA A 64 -22.47 -2.68 -10.74
N THR A 65 -23.05 -1.74 -10.01
CA THR A 65 -24.51 -1.53 -10.00
C THR A 65 -24.99 -1.02 -11.35
N ILE A 66 -24.28 -0.08 -11.96
CA ILE A 66 -24.60 0.43 -13.31
C ILE A 66 -24.46 -0.70 -14.33
N GLU A 67 -23.33 -1.41 -14.34
CA GLU A 67 -23.06 -2.51 -15.26
C GLU A 67 -24.12 -3.62 -15.19
N GLY A 68 -24.60 -3.95 -13.98
CA GLY A 68 -25.54 -5.02 -13.74
C GLY A 68 -27.01 -4.68 -14.02
N ASN A 69 -27.42 -3.41 -13.88
CA ASN A 69 -28.83 -3.02 -13.92
C ASN A 69 -29.24 -2.25 -15.19
N VAL A 70 -28.31 -1.88 -16.05
CA VAL A 70 -28.64 -1.11 -17.26
C VAL A 70 -28.54 -1.97 -18.51
N THR A 71 -29.50 -1.81 -19.43
CA THR A 71 -29.65 -2.64 -20.64
C THR A 71 -28.96 -2.08 -21.89
N GLY A 72 -28.39 -0.88 -21.85
CA GLY A 72 -27.69 -0.26 -22.98
C GLY A 72 -26.18 -0.57 -23.00
N ALA A 73 -25.61 -0.88 -24.18
CA ALA A 73 -24.17 -1.17 -24.32
C ALA A 73 -23.30 -0.01 -23.78
N ALA A 74 -23.56 1.22 -24.22
CA ALA A 74 -22.82 2.41 -23.78
C ALA A 74 -22.91 2.65 -22.26
N ALA A 75 -24.04 2.32 -21.64
CA ALA A 75 -24.21 2.49 -20.21
C ALA A 75 -23.51 1.37 -19.40
N LYS A 76 -23.43 0.15 -19.95
CA LYS A 76 -22.63 -0.95 -19.40
C LYS A 76 -21.14 -0.62 -19.47
N ASP A 77 -20.67 -0.09 -20.59
CA ASP A 77 -19.28 0.34 -20.77
C ASP A 77 -18.91 1.46 -19.79
N PHE A 78 -19.84 2.39 -19.53
CA PHE A 78 -19.64 3.44 -18.52
C PHE A 78 -19.59 2.87 -17.10
N GLY A 79 -20.44 1.90 -16.78
CA GLY A 79 -20.40 1.17 -15.49
C GLY A 79 -19.07 0.43 -15.31
N ALA A 80 -18.62 -0.29 -16.35
CA ALA A 80 -17.35 -0.99 -16.38
C ALA A 80 -16.16 0.00 -16.22
N PHE A 81 -16.22 1.16 -16.85
CA PHE A 81 -15.21 2.21 -16.69
C PHE A 81 -15.08 2.70 -15.24
N ILE A 82 -16.20 3.01 -14.58
CA ILE A 82 -16.20 3.41 -13.18
C ILE A 82 -15.65 2.30 -12.28
N LYS A 83 -16.07 1.06 -12.50
CA LYS A 83 -15.59 -0.11 -11.77
C LYS A 83 -14.08 -0.29 -11.92
N GLN A 84 -13.56 -0.13 -13.14
CA GLN A 84 -12.14 -0.24 -13.45
C GLN A 84 -11.28 0.85 -12.77
N MET A 85 -11.87 1.98 -12.38
CA MET A 85 -11.17 3.00 -11.58
C MET A 85 -10.91 2.55 -10.14
N GLY A 86 -11.79 1.70 -9.58
CA GLY A 86 -11.66 1.20 -8.20
C GLY A 86 -10.89 -0.11 -8.08
N ASP A 87 -11.06 -1.02 -9.02
CA ASP A 87 -10.55 -2.39 -8.96
C ASP A 87 -9.03 -2.49 -8.78
N PRO A 88 -8.17 -1.75 -9.51
CA PRO A 88 -6.72 -1.84 -9.37
C PRO A 88 -6.20 -1.49 -7.96
N ILE A 89 -6.94 -0.65 -7.21
CA ILE A 89 -6.56 -0.24 -5.85
C ILE A 89 -6.58 -1.46 -4.92
N PHE A 90 -7.54 -2.36 -5.09
CA PHE A 90 -7.59 -3.61 -4.32
C PHE A 90 -6.43 -4.55 -4.68
N GLY A 91 -6.02 -4.58 -5.95
CA GLY A 91 -4.86 -5.36 -6.41
C GLY A 91 -3.53 -4.92 -5.80
N VAL A 92 -3.39 -3.63 -5.49
CA VAL A 92 -2.17 -3.07 -4.87
C VAL A 92 -2.31 -2.81 -3.36
N LEU A 93 -3.37 -3.33 -2.75
CA LEU A 93 -3.66 -3.14 -1.32
C LEU A 93 -2.47 -3.47 -0.40
N PRO A 94 -1.77 -4.61 -0.54
CA PRO A 94 -0.62 -4.91 0.30
C PRO A 94 0.49 -3.88 0.19
N LEU A 95 0.73 -3.34 -1.01
CA LEU A 95 1.70 -2.27 -1.23
C LEU A 95 1.31 -0.99 -0.48
N LEU A 96 0.02 -0.60 -0.53
CA LEU A 96 -0.46 0.57 0.21
C LEU A 96 -0.22 0.44 1.71
N PHE A 97 -0.43 -0.75 2.27
CA PHE A 97 -0.14 -1.00 3.69
C PHE A 97 1.35 -1.02 3.99
N ALA A 98 2.19 -1.58 3.11
CA ALA A 98 3.64 -1.56 3.26
C ALA A 98 4.17 -0.12 3.32
N VAL A 99 3.75 0.73 2.38
CA VAL A 99 4.10 2.15 2.33
C VAL A 99 3.61 2.90 3.57
N ALA A 100 2.35 2.71 3.95
CA ALA A 100 1.73 3.42 5.07
C ALA A 100 2.40 3.07 6.42
N VAL A 101 2.70 1.79 6.66
CA VAL A 101 3.45 1.35 7.84
C VAL A 101 4.84 1.95 7.83
N THR A 102 5.56 1.87 6.71
CA THR A 102 6.92 2.42 6.62
C THR A 102 6.95 3.91 6.92
N ILE A 103 6.07 4.72 6.31
CA ILE A 103 5.99 6.17 6.56
C ILE A 103 5.70 6.48 8.03
N SER A 104 4.79 5.74 8.65
CA SER A 104 4.37 6.03 10.02
C SER A 104 5.47 5.79 11.06
N PHE A 105 6.48 5.02 10.72
CA PHE A 105 7.60 4.67 11.59
C PHE A 105 8.94 5.27 11.17
N THR A 106 8.99 6.02 10.04
CA THR A 106 10.20 6.70 9.58
C THR A 106 9.97 8.22 9.54
N GLU A 107 11.06 8.99 9.70
CA GLU A 107 10.99 10.46 9.67
C GLU A 107 11.03 11.01 8.24
N GLU A 108 11.72 10.32 7.33
CA GLU A 108 11.89 10.70 5.92
C GLU A 108 10.89 10.00 5.02
N ALA A 109 9.70 10.57 4.89
CA ALA A 109 8.59 9.95 4.17
C ALA A 109 8.91 9.63 2.69
N GLY A 110 9.64 10.50 1.97
CA GLY A 110 9.97 10.28 0.57
C GLY A 110 10.86 9.06 0.34
N VAL A 111 11.95 8.96 1.09
CA VAL A 111 12.88 7.81 1.05
C VAL A 111 12.18 6.53 1.51
N ALA A 112 11.35 6.64 2.55
CA ALA A 112 10.58 5.53 3.09
C ALA A 112 9.62 4.95 2.05
N VAL A 113 8.88 5.80 1.32
CA VAL A 113 7.98 5.38 0.24
C VAL A 113 8.73 4.63 -0.84
N PHE A 114 9.82 5.20 -1.33
CA PHE A 114 10.62 4.59 -2.38
C PHE A 114 11.15 3.21 -1.98
N ASN A 115 11.71 3.10 -0.78
CA ASN A 115 12.22 1.85 -0.25
C ASN A 115 11.11 0.81 -0.04
N ALA A 116 9.93 1.22 0.42
CA ALA A 116 8.79 0.33 0.62
C ALA A 116 8.26 -0.24 -0.71
N ILE A 117 8.19 0.59 -1.76
CA ILE A 117 7.77 0.16 -3.09
C ILE A 117 8.75 -0.87 -3.65
N ILE A 118 10.07 -0.56 -3.63
CA ILE A 118 11.09 -1.49 -4.12
C ILE A 118 11.07 -2.80 -3.34
N ALA A 119 11.03 -2.75 -2.01
CA ALA A 119 11.01 -3.93 -1.17
C ALA A 119 9.79 -4.81 -1.45
N TYR A 120 8.62 -4.20 -1.66
CA TYR A 120 7.40 -4.95 -1.98
C TYR A 120 7.49 -5.61 -3.37
N VAL A 121 7.99 -4.89 -4.39
CA VAL A 121 8.18 -5.44 -5.74
C VAL A 121 9.17 -6.61 -5.72
N VAL A 122 10.31 -6.45 -5.02
CA VAL A 122 11.30 -7.54 -4.85
C VAL A 122 10.68 -8.72 -4.11
N PHE A 123 9.92 -8.49 -3.05
CA PHE A 123 9.22 -9.53 -2.31
C PHE A 123 8.25 -10.31 -3.20
N SER A 124 7.44 -9.62 -4.01
CA SER A 124 6.52 -10.25 -4.95
C SER A 124 7.25 -11.03 -6.03
N ALA A 125 8.35 -10.50 -6.57
CA ALA A 125 9.19 -11.17 -7.56
C ALA A 125 9.86 -12.43 -6.97
N LEU A 126 10.33 -12.39 -5.73
CA LEU A 126 10.87 -13.57 -5.06
C LEU A 126 9.83 -14.67 -4.87
N GLN A 127 8.60 -14.30 -4.54
CA GLN A 127 7.50 -15.25 -4.41
C GLN A 127 7.15 -15.92 -5.73
N SER A 128 7.22 -15.20 -6.86
CA SER A 128 6.90 -15.75 -8.19
C SER A 128 7.80 -16.90 -8.59
N VAL A 129 9.04 -16.95 -8.09
CA VAL A 129 9.98 -18.05 -8.35
C VAL A 129 9.48 -19.38 -7.78
N PHE A 130 8.71 -19.33 -6.69
CA PHE A 130 8.16 -20.53 -6.03
C PHE A 130 6.77 -20.92 -6.56
N ILE A 131 6.21 -20.15 -7.50
CA ILE A 131 4.90 -20.40 -8.11
C ILE A 131 5.12 -20.89 -9.53
N LYS A 132 4.62 -22.09 -9.82
CA LYS A 132 4.65 -22.66 -11.16
C LYS A 132 3.24 -22.83 -11.67
N GLU A 133 2.99 -22.37 -12.89
CA GLU A 133 1.73 -22.57 -13.58
C GLU A 133 1.61 -24.05 -13.99
N VAL A 134 0.52 -24.68 -13.62
CA VAL A 134 0.21 -26.05 -14.00
C VAL A 134 -0.72 -26.01 -15.22
N LYS A 135 -0.26 -26.60 -16.33
CA LYS A 135 -1.00 -26.68 -17.59
C LYS A 135 -1.38 -28.11 -17.88
N VAL A 136 -2.58 -28.30 -18.40
CA VAL A 136 -3.01 -29.57 -19.01
C VAL A 136 -3.19 -29.30 -20.52
N GLY A 137 -2.22 -29.76 -21.34
CA GLY A 137 -2.09 -29.28 -22.71
C GLY A 137 -1.69 -27.82 -22.74
N ASP A 138 -2.39 -27.00 -23.51
CA ASP A 138 -2.15 -25.55 -23.61
C ASP A 138 -3.02 -24.69 -22.66
N THR A 139 -3.90 -25.32 -21.90
CA THR A 139 -4.79 -24.59 -20.98
C THR A 139 -4.21 -24.56 -19.56
N PRO A 140 -4.06 -23.37 -18.94
CA PRO A 140 -3.66 -23.26 -17.56
C PRO A 140 -4.79 -23.76 -16.62
N VAL A 141 -4.50 -24.74 -15.78
CA VAL A 141 -5.49 -25.40 -14.88
C VAL A 141 -5.34 -24.90 -13.45
N GLY A 142 -4.22 -24.26 -13.11
CA GLY A 142 -3.97 -23.77 -11.76
C GLY A 142 -2.50 -23.47 -11.51
N TYR A 143 -2.15 -23.34 -10.24
CA TYR A 143 -0.80 -23.01 -9.80
C TYR A 143 -0.29 -24.06 -8.81
N SER A 144 0.98 -24.40 -8.91
CA SER A 144 1.71 -25.22 -7.92
C SER A 144 2.61 -24.30 -7.11
N VAL A 145 2.57 -24.42 -5.80
CA VAL A 145 3.41 -23.68 -4.85
C VAL A 145 4.37 -24.65 -4.16
N LEU A 146 5.65 -24.34 -4.14
CA LEU A 146 6.73 -25.24 -3.69
C LEU A 146 6.49 -25.85 -2.29
N PHE A 147 5.90 -25.07 -1.38
CA PHE A 147 5.68 -25.49 0.02
C PHE A 147 4.25 -25.95 0.33
N GLY A 148 3.35 -25.93 -0.63
CA GLY A 148 1.94 -26.20 -0.39
C GLY A 148 1.28 -27.20 -1.35
N GLY A 149 2.05 -27.76 -2.30
CA GLY A 149 1.48 -28.47 -3.45
C GLY A 149 1.19 -29.96 -3.27
N ALA A 150 1.71 -30.61 -2.24
CA ALA A 150 1.49 -32.03 -2.06
C ALA A 150 0.07 -32.29 -1.50
N GLY A 151 -0.83 -32.78 -2.38
CA GLY A 151 -2.17 -33.25 -1.98
C GLY A 151 -3.29 -32.21 -2.02
N ARG A 152 -3.08 -31.03 -2.64
CA ARG A 152 -4.15 -30.05 -2.86
C ARG A 152 -4.56 -29.99 -4.32
N GLU A 153 -5.87 -29.87 -4.54
CA GLU A 153 -6.43 -29.67 -5.88
C GLU A 153 -5.94 -28.33 -6.48
N PRO A 154 -5.65 -28.28 -7.79
CA PRO A 154 -5.19 -27.07 -8.47
C PRO A 154 -6.09 -25.85 -8.26
N GLU A 155 -7.42 -26.05 -8.18
CA GLU A 155 -8.40 -24.98 -7.91
C GLU A 155 -8.23 -24.36 -6.52
N GLN A 156 -7.83 -25.13 -5.53
CA GLN A 156 -7.58 -24.62 -4.17
C GLN A 156 -6.30 -23.80 -4.11
N LEU A 157 -5.30 -24.21 -4.87
CA LEU A 157 -4.03 -23.47 -4.99
C LEU A 157 -4.18 -22.19 -5.77
N ALA A 158 -5.08 -22.15 -6.78
CA ALA A 158 -5.37 -20.93 -7.54
C ALA A 158 -5.89 -19.79 -6.66
N LYS A 159 -6.58 -20.09 -5.55
CA LYS A 159 -7.06 -19.09 -4.57
C LYS A 159 -5.95 -18.51 -3.70
N LEU A 160 -4.80 -19.17 -3.62
CA LEU A 160 -3.63 -18.70 -2.85
C LEU A 160 -2.71 -17.81 -3.68
N VAL A 161 -2.93 -17.75 -4.99
CA VAL A 161 -2.11 -17.01 -5.93
C VAL A 161 -2.91 -15.84 -6.47
N GLY A 162 -2.31 -14.68 -6.52
CA GLY A 162 -2.89 -13.47 -7.07
C GLY A 162 -1.89 -12.74 -7.94
N SER A 163 -2.35 -11.73 -8.67
CA SER A 163 -1.48 -10.82 -9.40
C SER A 163 -1.47 -9.47 -8.70
N SER A 164 -0.28 -8.99 -8.37
CA SER A 164 -0.07 -7.64 -7.85
C SER A 164 0.97 -6.96 -8.74
N LEU A 165 0.64 -5.79 -9.29
CA LEU A 165 1.49 -5.05 -10.24
C LEU A 165 1.92 -5.89 -11.46
N GLY A 166 1.08 -6.83 -11.91
CA GLY A 166 1.42 -7.74 -13.01
C GLY A 166 2.35 -8.90 -12.64
N ILE A 167 2.77 -9.01 -11.39
CA ILE A 167 3.61 -10.10 -10.87
C ILE A 167 2.71 -11.14 -10.21
N ILE A 168 2.82 -12.38 -10.65
CA ILE A 168 2.12 -13.51 -10.02
C ILE A 168 2.82 -13.81 -8.69
N SER A 169 2.11 -13.64 -7.60
CA SER A 169 2.65 -13.81 -6.24
C SER A 169 1.63 -14.49 -5.33
N LEU A 170 2.07 -14.95 -4.17
CA LEU A 170 1.17 -15.44 -3.14
C LEU A 170 0.27 -14.32 -2.64
N GLN A 171 -1.02 -14.62 -2.49
CA GLN A 171 -2.00 -13.66 -1.99
C GLN A 171 -1.86 -13.51 -0.48
N THR A 172 -0.76 -12.89 -0.05
CA THR A 172 -0.46 -12.61 1.36
C THR A 172 -1.34 -11.50 1.93
N SER A 173 -2.17 -10.87 1.07
CA SER A 173 -3.09 -9.80 1.45
C SER A 173 -2.38 -8.66 2.22
N VAL A 174 -3.11 -7.95 3.03
CA VAL A 174 -2.63 -6.83 3.87
C VAL A 174 -1.46 -7.23 4.78
N PHE A 175 -1.48 -8.46 5.30
CA PHE A 175 -0.44 -8.94 6.21
C PHE A 175 0.96 -8.96 5.59
N GLY A 176 1.07 -9.39 4.33
CA GLY A 176 2.33 -9.33 3.59
C GLY A 176 2.88 -7.92 3.47
N GLY A 177 2.00 -6.95 3.18
CA GLY A 177 2.35 -5.54 3.13
C GLY A 177 2.85 -5.01 4.48
N ILE A 178 2.14 -5.31 5.57
CA ILE A 178 2.52 -4.90 6.92
C ILE A 178 3.90 -5.46 7.30
N ILE A 179 4.16 -6.74 7.04
CA ILE A 179 5.45 -7.39 7.33
C ILE A 179 6.58 -6.68 6.56
N ILE A 180 6.38 -6.44 5.27
CA ILE A 180 7.36 -5.72 4.45
C ILE A 180 7.59 -4.30 4.98
N GLY A 181 6.53 -3.57 5.36
CA GLY A 181 6.65 -2.26 5.96
C GLY A 181 7.51 -2.26 7.23
N PHE A 182 7.35 -3.25 8.10
CA PHE A 182 8.21 -3.38 9.28
C PHE A 182 9.64 -3.76 8.95
N ILE A 183 9.87 -4.63 7.98
CA ILE A 183 11.22 -5.00 7.54
C ILE A 183 11.94 -3.77 6.99
N VAL A 184 11.29 -2.98 6.14
CA VAL A 184 11.85 -1.76 5.57
C VAL A 184 12.15 -0.71 6.64
N GLN A 185 11.23 -0.49 7.55
CA GLN A 185 11.41 0.41 8.69
C GLN A 185 12.61 -0.02 9.57
N TRP A 186 12.70 -1.31 9.89
CA TRP A 186 13.82 -1.85 10.66
C TRP A 186 15.14 -1.67 9.92
N ALA A 187 15.19 -1.98 8.62
CA ALA A 187 16.37 -1.81 7.79
C ALA A 187 16.77 -0.34 7.69
N TYR A 188 15.79 0.56 7.50
CA TYR A 188 16.04 2.00 7.47
C TYR A 188 16.69 2.47 8.76
N HIS A 189 16.13 2.17 9.94
CA HIS A 189 16.70 2.58 11.22
C HIS A 189 18.09 1.99 11.48
N LYS A 190 18.37 0.80 10.98
CA LYS A 190 19.67 0.15 11.18
C LYS A 190 20.73 0.67 10.23
N PHE A 191 20.36 1.01 8.99
CA PHE A 191 21.33 1.28 7.91
C PHE A 191 21.43 2.76 7.53
N HIS A 192 20.50 3.63 7.93
CA HIS A 192 20.54 5.06 7.53
C HIS A 192 21.79 5.81 8.02
N THR A 193 22.43 5.34 9.09
CA THR A 193 23.67 5.92 9.64
C THR A 193 24.94 5.26 9.14
N VAL A 194 24.83 4.18 8.35
CA VAL A 194 26.01 3.47 7.82
C VAL A 194 26.65 4.29 6.73
N LYS A 195 27.88 4.75 6.98
CA LYS A 195 28.68 5.46 5.96
C LYS A 195 28.98 4.49 4.82
N LEU A 196 28.54 4.85 3.62
CA LEU A 196 28.81 4.06 2.42
C LEU A 196 30.33 4.03 2.13
N PRO A 197 30.86 2.90 1.63
CA PRO A 197 32.26 2.81 1.19
C PRO A 197 32.57 3.89 0.15
N GLN A 198 33.81 4.37 0.11
CA GLN A 198 34.22 5.49 -0.75
C GLN A 198 33.94 5.30 -2.24
N TRP A 199 33.92 4.07 -2.73
CA TRP A 199 33.59 3.75 -4.13
C TRP A 199 32.11 3.96 -4.49
N LEU A 200 31.21 4.01 -3.50
CA LEU A 200 29.81 4.39 -3.67
C LEU A 200 29.57 5.90 -3.41
N ALA A 201 30.53 6.57 -2.81
CA ALA A 201 30.41 7.98 -2.41
C ALA A 201 30.25 8.93 -3.61
N PHE A 202 30.66 8.54 -4.82
CA PHE A 202 30.47 9.36 -6.02
C PHE A 202 29.00 9.62 -6.36
N ILE A 203 28.07 8.75 -5.89
CA ILE A 203 26.63 8.92 -6.08
C ILE A 203 26.12 10.05 -5.16
N VAL A 204 26.68 10.16 -3.95
CA VAL A 204 26.27 11.15 -2.93
C VAL A 204 26.87 12.54 -3.21
N VAL A 205 28.05 12.61 -3.82
CA VAL A 205 28.75 13.87 -4.12
C VAL A 205 27.97 14.76 -5.10
N LYS A 206 27.15 14.16 -5.95
CA LYS A 206 26.35 14.94 -6.93
C LYS A 206 25.29 15.81 -6.26
N ASP A 207 24.71 15.36 -5.15
CA ASP A 207 23.71 16.13 -4.40
C ASP A 207 24.34 17.24 -3.57
N LEU A 208 25.55 17.01 -3.04
CA LEU A 208 26.32 18.03 -2.32
C LEU A 208 26.80 19.16 -3.22
N LEU A 209 27.21 18.87 -4.44
CA LEU A 209 27.62 19.89 -5.43
C LEU A 209 26.41 20.73 -5.90
N HIS A 210 25.22 20.15 -5.95
CA HIS A 210 24.02 20.89 -6.34
C HIS A 210 23.54 21.85 -5.24
N SER A 211 23.74 21.50 -3.98
CA SER A 211 23.37 22.37 -2.86
C SER A 211 24.33 23.56 -2.67
N GLN A 212 25.59 23.40 -3.06
CA GLN A 212 26.61 24.47 -2.97
C GLN A 212 26.61 25.47 -4.16
N LEU A 213 25.85 25.17 -5.22
CA LEU A 213 25.71 26.05 -6.41
C LEU A 213 24.46 26.95 -6.33
N LEU A 214 23.66 26.85 -5.27
CA LEU A 214 22.43 27.63 -5.07
C LEU A 214 22.53 28.66 -3.92
N ASP A 215 23.72 28.79 -3.28
CA ASP A 215 24.12 29.87 -2.38
C ASP A 215 25.09 30.82 -3.14
#